data_e7d6690ff43361dc0c738f723b6570b7
#
_entry.id   e7d6690ff43361dc0c738f723b6570b7
#
_cell.length_a   1.000
_cell.length_b   1.000
_cell.length_c   1.000
_cell.angle_alpha   90.00
_cell.angle_beta   90.00
_cell.angle_gamma   90.00
#
_symmetry.space_group_name_H-M   'P 1'
#
loop_
_entity.id
_entity.type
_entity.pdbx_description
1 polymer ?
#
loop_
_entity_poly.entity_id
_entity_poly.type
_entity_poly.pdbx_seq_one_letter_code
_entity_poly.pdbx_strand_id
1 'polypeptide(L)'
;MKRVLFLASVGLSGCGYHLGNKLNDTTWIHKALGVVQPLNHDLIGTRGMARVYSDADVDRNFRTNGFDPPNTSQYNRWVADDYRGYKLIVDGMVDHPQAYTLAELRAFPQLVQATRHDCVEGWSAIGKWGGARLRDVVASAAPQSGARYVVFHCMDRTDDGSLYYESLDLHEAAHPQTVLALDLNGEPLDAAHGAPVRLRIPTQLGYKSAKWVRRIEVVASLKNIGGGNGGYWEDNGYEWYAGI
;
A
#
# COMPACT_ATOMS: atom_id res chain seq x y z
N MET A 1 31.76 21.28 23.32
CA MET A 1 32.08 20.40 22.17
C MET A 1 30.87 19.58 21.81
N LYS A 2 29.94 20.12 21.01
CA LYS A 2 28.76 19.43 20.44
C LYS A 2 28.48 20.07 19.08
N ARG A 3 29.18 19.66 18.07
CA ARG A 3 28.95 20.00 16.67
C ARG A 3 29.61 18.90 15.86
N VAL A 4 28.90 17.88 15.47
CA VAL A 4 29.13 17.03 14.29
C VAL A 4 28.04 15.96 14.33
N LEU A 5 26.86 16.23 13.82
CA LEU A 5 25.91 15.18 13.43
C LEU A 5 24.75 15.72 12.56
N PHE A 6 24.95 16.86 11.88
CA PHE A 6 23.85 17.49 11.12
C PHE A 6 24.14 17.71 9.64
N LEU A 7 25.13 17.03 9.07
CA LEU A 7 25.55 17.27 7.67
C LEU A 7 25.44 16.07 6.72
N ALA A 8 24.88 14.95 7.16
CA ALA A 8 24.75 13.77 6.29
C ALA A 8 23.38 13.60 5.61
N SER A 9 22.37 14.41 5.96
CA SER A 9 21.00 14.20 5.46
C SER A 9 20.55 15.12 4.32
N VAL A 10 21.37 16.04 3.85
CA VAL A 10 20.95 17.04 2.84
C VAL A 10 21.56 16.79 1.45
N GLY A 11 22.44 15.81 1.31
CA GLY A 11 23.22 15.61 0.06
C GLY A 11 22.72 14.57 -0.92
N LEU A 12 21.66 13.80 -0.64
CA LEU A 12 21.29 12.63 -1.45
C LEU A 12 19.99 12.75 -2.26
N SER A 13 19.32 13.88 -2.22
CA SER A 13 18.04 14.04 -2.92
C SER A 13 18.12 14.71 -4.28
N GLY A 14 19.24 14.73 -4.98
CA GLY A 14 19.25 15.44 -6.25
C GLY A 14 20.42 15.28 -7.16
N CYS A 15 20.91 14.08 -7.41
CA CYS A 15 21.85 13.90 -8.54
C CYS A 15 21.74 12.53 -9.19
N GLY A 16 21.00 12.53 -10.25
CA GLY A 16 21.31 11.87 -11.51
C GLY A 16 21.51 10.35 -11.53
N TYR A 17 20.69 9.77 -12.37
CA TYR A 17 20.72 8.38 -12.88
C TYR A 17 22.11 7.78 -13.15
N HIS A 18 23.17 8.57 -13.28
CA HIS A 18 24.54 8.08 -13.56
C HIS A 18 25.37 7.75 -12.32
N LEU A 19 25.03 8.30 -11.13
CA LEU A 19 25.74 7.92 -9.89
C LEU A 19 25.13 6.67 -9.24
N GLY A 20 23.84 6.42 -9.45
CA GLY A 20 23.13 5.29 -8.85
C GLY A 20 23.73 3.93 -9.21
N ASN A 21 24.13 3.73 -10.46
CA ASN A 21 24.68 2.44 -10.90
C ASN A 21 26.08 2.15 -10.36
N LYS A 22 26.89 3.16 -10.00
CA LYS A 22 28.21 2.94 -9.38
C LYS A 22 28.13 2.81 -7.85
N LEU A 23 27.09 3.35 -7.22
CA LEU A 23 26.88 3.23 -5.79
C LEU A 23 26.19 1.91 -5.42
N ASN A 24 25.41 1.31 -6.35
CA ASN A 24 24.77 0.02 -6.14
C ASN A 24 25.73 -1.16 -6.00
N ASP A 25 26.98 -1.05 -6.47
CA ASP A 25 28.00 -2.11 -6.34
C ASP A 25 28.74 -2.12 -4.99
N THR A 26 28.39 -1.22 -4.07
CA THR A 26 29.09 -1.13 -2.78
C THR A 26 28.27 -1.76 -1.65
N THR A 27 28.59 -3.00 -1.31
CA THR A 27 28.00 -3.83 -0.24
C THR A 27 27.86 -3.10 1.12
N TRP A 28 28.73 -2.11 1.40
CA TRP A 28 28.67 -1.34 2.63
C TRP A 28 27.53 -0.30 2.64
N ILE A 29 27.19 0.28 1.47
CA ILE A 29 26.06 1.22 1.34
C ILE A 29 24.75 0.48 1.56
N HIS A 30 24.57 -0.69 0.95
CA HIS A 30 23.39 -1.53 1.21
C HIS A 30 23.27 -1.94 2.67
N LYS A 31 24.41 -2.26 3.34
CA LYS A 31 24.41 -2.52 4.79
C LYS A 31 24.04 -1.29 5.61
N ALA A 32 24.54 -0.10 5.24
CA ALA A 32 24.22 1.14 5.94
C ALA A 32 22.75 1.53 5.75
N LEU A 33 22.21 1.42 4.53
CA LEU A 33 20.80 1.68 4.23
C LEU A 33 19.90 0.66 4.93
N GLY A 34 20.29 -0.63 4.96
CA GLY A 34 19.58 -1.69 5.65
C GLY A 34 19.47 -1.51 7.17
N VAL A 35 20.34 -0.69 7.80
CA VAL A 35 20.22 -0.33 9.22
C VAL A 35 19.30 0.89 9.40
N VAL A 36 19.28 1.82 8.44
CA VAL A 36 18.47 3.05 8.53
C VAL A 36 16.98 2.75 8.38
N GLN A 37 16.61 1.78 7.56
CA GLN A 37 15.23 1.40 7.30
C GLN A 37 14.49 0.88 8.57
N PRO A 38 14.99 -0.12 9.32
CA PRO A 38 14.38 -0.55 10.58
C PRO A 38 14.32 0.58 11.60
N LEU A 39 15.36 1.42 11.66
CA LEU A 39 15.40 2.55 12.58
C LEU A 39 14.32 3.59 12.24
N ASN A 40 14.11 3.91 10.97
CA ASN A 40 13.04 4.80 10.53
C ASN A 40 11.66 4.19 10.81
N HIS A 41 11.49 2.90 10.56
CA HIS A 41 10.25 2.18 10.88
C HIS A 41 9.95 2.25 12.39
N ASP A 42 10.93 1.96 13.25
CA ASP A 42 10.75 1.97 14.70
C ASP A 42 10.54 3.38 15.28
N LEU A 43 11.16 4.41 14.70
CA LEU A 43 11.08 5.78 15.20
C LEU A 43 9.88 6.57 14.67
N ILE A 44 9.48 6.36 13.43
CA ILE A 44 8.51 7.19 12.72
C ILE A 44 7.30 6.37 12.28
N GLY A 45 7.49 5.13 11.82
CA GLY A 45 6.58 4.37 11.01
C GLY A 45 5.21 4.08 11.61
N THR A 46 5.12 3.88 12.92
CA THR A 46 3.85 3.43 13.53
C THR A 46 3.08 4.52 14.26
N ARG A 47 3.64 5.73 14.37
CA ARG A 47 3.07 6.82 15.18
C ARG A 47 2.80 8.10 14.39
N GLY A 48 3.36 8.23 13.20
CA GLY A 48 3.20 9.41 12.35
C GLY A 48 1.83 9.41 11.68
N MET A 49 1.04 10.47 11.90
CA MET A 49 -0.20 10.70 11.15
C MET A 49 0.11 11.48 9.87
N ALA A 50 -0.32 10.97 8.73
CA ALA A 50 -0.30 11.76 7.50
C ALA A 50 -1.21 12.98 7.64
N ARG A 51 -0.77 14.10 7.09
CA ARG A 51 -1.56 15.34 7.09
C ARG A 51 -2.90 15.13 6.39
N VAL A 52 -3.96 15.56 7.04
CA VAL A 52 -5.29 15.64 6.44
C VAL A 52 -5.47 17.05 5.87
N TYR A 53 -5.92 17.11 4.64
CA TYR A 53 -6.15 18.33 3.88
C TYR A 53 -7.63 18.70 3.84
N SER A 54 -7.94 19.93 3.46
CA SER A 54 -9.32 20.38 3.25
C SER A 54 -9.84 19.91 1.89
N ASP A 55 -11.17 19.96 1.71
CA ASP A 55 -11.81 19.64 0.43
C ASP A 55 -11.38 20.61 -0.71
N ALA A 56 -10.93 21.82 -0.36
CA ALA A 56 -10.42 22.79 -1.31
C ALA A 56 -9.05 22.42 -1.89
N ASP A 57 -8.29 21.58 -1.18
CA ASP A 57 -6.95 21.13 -1.60
C ASP A 57 -7.02 19.87 -2.49
N VAL A 58 -8.19 19.27 -2.65
CA VAL A 58 -8.36 18.01 -3.37
C VAL A 58 -8.20 18.19 -4.87
N ASP A 59 -7.33 17.38 -5.49
CA ASP A 59 -7.16 17.32 -6.93
C ASP A 59 -8.38 16.67 -7.58
N ARG A 60 -9.18 17.46 -8.32
CA ARG A 60 -10.39 16.96 -9.01
C ARG A 60 -10.08 15.89 -10.06
N ASN A 61 -8.93 16.01 -10.71
CA ASN A 61 -8.42 15.03 -11.68
C ASN A 61 -7.25 14.28 -11.06
N PHE A 62 -7.53 13.43 -10.08
CA PHE A 62 -6.50 12.64 -9.43
C PHE A 62 -5.77 11.77 -10.45
N ARG A 63 -4.44 11.90 -10.52
CA ARG A 63 -3.62 11.17 -11.48
C ARG A 63 -3.59 9.68 -11.15
N THR A 64 -3.75 8.84 -12.17
CA THR A 64 -3.53 7.39 -12.05
C THR A 64 -2.05 7.06 -11.92
N ASN A 65 -1.73 5.95 -11.26
CA ASN A 65 -0.36 5.45 -11.08
C ASN A 65 -0.33 3.93 -11.20
N GLY A 66 0.88 3.39 -11.39
CA GLY A 66 1.12 1.94 -11.48
C GLY A 66 0.53 1.32 -12.73
N PHE A 67 0.23 0.03 -12.66
CA PHE A 67 -0.21 -0.77 -13.80
C PHE A 67 -1.63 -0.45 -14.26
N ASP A 68 -1.97 -0.95 -15.43
CA ASP A 68 -3.28 -0.81 -16.04
C ASP A 68 -4.34 -1.68 -15.34
N PRO A 69 -5.65 -1.34 -15.47
CA PRO A 69 -6.73 -2.17 -14.97
C PRO A 69 -6.65 -3.60 -15.48
N PRO A 70 -7.03 -4.59 -14.63
CA PRO A 70 -7.03 -5.99 -15.03
C PRO A 70 -7.86 -6.20 -16.29
N ASN A 71 -7.29 -6.86 -17.30
CA ASN A 71 -8.00 -7.22 -18.52
C ASN A 71 -8.29 -8.74 -18.56
N THR A 72 -9.14 -9.19 -17.64
CA THR A 72 -9.60 -10.58 -17.58
C THR A 72 -11.10 -10.65 -17.80
N SER A 73 -11.59 -11.76 -18.36
CA SER A 73 -13.03 -11.97 -18.54
C SER A 73 -13.81 -11.87 -17.22
N GLN A 74 -13.20 -12.25 -16.09
CA GLN A 74 -13.82 -12.13 -14.77
C GLN A 74 -13.93 -10.66 -14.34
N TYR A 75 -12.85 -9.88 -14.43
CA TYR A 75 -12.85 -8.47 -14.06
C TYR A 75 -13.81 -7.67 -14.94
N ASN A 76 -13.78 -7.92 -16.26
CA ASN A 76 -14.68 -7.25 -17.22
C ASN A 76 -16.16 -7.54 -16.92
N ARG A 77 -16.52 -8.77 -16.50
CA ARG A 77 -17.87 -9.06 -16.03
C ARG A 77 -18.24 -8.29 -14.77
N TRP A 78 -17.34 -8.15 -13.83
CA TRP A 78 -17.59 -7.35 -12.61
C TRP A 78 -17.79 -5.87 -12.93
N VAL A 79 -16.95 -5.30 -13.81
CA VAL A 79 -17.12 -3.90 -14.27
C VAL A 79 -18.51 -3.72 -14.90
N ALA A 80 -18.93 -4.63 -15.77
CA ALA A 80 -20.23 -4.55 -16.46
C ALA A 80 -21.45 -4.73 -15.52
N ASP A 81 -21.24 -5.30 -14.33
CA ASP A 81 -22.29 -5.59 -13.33
C ASP A 81 -22.08 -4.78 -12.02
N ASP A 82 -21.44 -3.62 -12.10
CA ASP A 82 -21.13 -2.77 -10.94
C ASP A 82 -20.53 -3.56 -9.76
N TYR A 83 -19.65 -4.51 -10.06
CA TYR A 83 -18.95 -5.39 -9.12
C TYR A 83 -19.85 -6.21 -8.17
N ARG A 84 -21.12 -6.47 -8.51
CA ARG A 84 -22.08 -7.20 -7.64
C ARG A 84 -21.62 -8.61 -7.26
N GLY A 85 -20.89 -9.28 -8.13
CA GLY A 85 -20.35 -10.63 -7.89
C GLY A 85 -18.96 -10.62 -7.22
N TYR A 86 -18.38 -9.45 -6.94
CA TYR A 86 -17.08 -9.35 -6.30
C TYR A 86 -17.16 -9.70 -4.81
N LYS A 87 -16.13 -10.39 -4.32
CA LYS A 87 -15.90 -10.63 -2.90
C LYS A 87 -14.42 -10.46 -2.57
N LEU A 88 -14.12 -9.66 -1.55
CA LEU A 88 -12.79 -9.61 -0.95
C LEU A 88 -12.60 -10.81 -0.03
N ILE A 89 -11.63 -11.65 -0.31
CA ILE A 89 -11.28 -12.79 0.55
C ILE A 89 -10.30 -12.32 1.63
N VAL A 90 -10.53 -12.72 2.88
CA VAL A 90 -9.59 -12.54 4.01
C VAL A 90 -9.35 -13.90 4.62
N ASP A 91 -8.10 -14.40 4.53
CA ASP A 91 -7.73 -15.75 4.99
C ASP A 91 -6.27 -15.84 5.45
N GLY A 92 -5.70 -17.03 5.46
CA GLY A 92 -4.36 -17.31 5.96
C GLY A 92 -4.36 -17.65 7.44
N MET A 93 -3.48 -17.03 8.22
CA MET A 93 -3.38 -17.25 9.68
C MET A 93 -4.48 -16.50 10.45
N VAL A 94 -5.72 -16.89 10.23
CA VAL A 94 -6.92 -16.34 10.88
C VAL A 94 -7.81 -17.49 11.38
N ASP A 95 -8.56 -17.23 12.45
CA ASP A 95 -9.49 -18.24 13.00
C ASP A 95 -10.82 -18.25 12.23
N HIS A 96 -11.18 -17.13 11.60
CA HIS A 96 -12.45 -16.93 10.90
C HIS A 96 -12.23 -16.40 9.47
N PRO A 97 -11.84 -17.25 8.49
CA PRO A 97 -11.73 -16.81 7.09
C PRO A 97 -13.04 -16.21 6.58
N GLN A 98 -12.94 -15.13 5.83
CA GLN A 98 -14.08 -14.32 5.39
C GLN A 98 -14.08 -14.08 3.87
N ALA A 99 -15.23 -13.75 3.31
CA ALA A 99 -15.40 -13.35 1.92
C ALA A 99 -16.45 -12.23 1.84
N TYR A 100 -15.98 -10.98 1.92
CA TYR A 100 -16.84 -9.79 2.00
C TYR A 100 -17.28 -9.30 0.63
N THR A 101 -18.58 -9.07 0.47
CA THR A 101 -19.15 -8.25 -0.60
C THR A 101 -18.82 -6.78 -0.39
N LEU A 102 -19.00 -5.94 -1.42
CA LEU A 102 -18.84 -4.48 -1.28
C LEU A 102 -19.84 -3.89 -0.27
N ALA A 103 -21.05 -4.41 -0.21
CA ALA A 103 -22.05 -3.97 0.76
C ALA A 103 -21.60 -4.25 2.21
N GLU A 104 -21.04 -5.42 2.47
CA GLU A 104 -20.47 -5.77 3.78
C GLU A 104 -19.23 -4.92 4.12
N LEU A 105 -18.37 -4.62 3.15
CA LEU A 105 -17.24 -3.71 3.36
C LEU A 105 -17.73 -2.29 3.70
N ARG A 106 -18.80 -1.83 3.07
CA ARG A 106 -19.43 -0.52 3.40
C ARG A 106 -20.13 -0.50 4.77
N ALA A 107 -20.45 -1.66 5.33
CA ALA A 107 -21.04 -1.77 6.67
C ALA A 107 -19.99 -1.67 7.81
N PHE A 108 -18.71 -1.87 7.53
CA PHE A 108 -17.64 -1.61 8.51
C PHE A 108 -17.54 -0.13 8.86
N PRO A 109 -16.89 0.23 10.00
CA PRO A 109 -16.57 1.63 10.30
C PRO A 109 -15.79 2.27 9.15
N GLN A 110 -16.39 3.29 8.54
CA GLN A 110 -15.82 4.00 7.41
C GLN A 110 -14.91 5.15 7.88
N LEU A 111 -13.86 5.42 7.12
CA LEU A 111 -13.05 6.62 7.24
C LEU A 111 -13.02 7.35 5.90
N VAL A 112 -13.30 8.65 5.93
CA VAL A 112 -13.14 9.54 4.78
C VAL A 112 -12.10 10.59 5.14
N GLN A 113 -11.04 10.70 4.32
CA GLN A 113 -9.94 11.64 4.57
C GLN A 113 -9.30 12.11 3.27
N ALA A 114 -8.99 13.40 3.18
CA ALA A 114 -8.18 13.94 2.09
C ALA A 114 -6.70 13.85 2.48
N THR A 115 -5.94 13.03 1.78
CA THR A 115 -4.51 12.80 2.06
C THR A 115 -3.69 12.86 0.80
N ARG A 116 -2.43 13.32 0.93
CA ARG A 116 -1.48 13.38 -0.18
C ARG A 116 -1.00 11.96 -0.53
N HIS A 117 -0.93 11.68 -1.80
CA HIS A 117 -0.33 10.51 -2.38
C HIS A 117 0.98 10.92 -3.05
N ASP A 118 2.08 10.37 -2.58
CA ASP A 118 3.41 10.65 -3.12
C ASP A 118 3.87 9.44 -3.95
N CYS A 119 4.02 9.62 -5.25
CA CYS A 119 4.46 8.56 -6.15
C CYS A 119 5.99 8.56 -6.29
N VAL A 120 6.60 7.38 -6.40
CA VAL A 120 8.04 7.22 -6.68
C VAL A 120 8.44 7.84 -8.02
N GLU A 121 7.49 8.07 -8.93
CA GLU A 121 7.69 8.76 -10.21
C GLU A 121 7.94 10.28 -10.04
N GLY A 122 7.94 10.80 -8.81
CA GLY A 122 8.28 12.19 -8.52
C GLY A 122 7.12 13.18 -8.61
N TRP A 123 5.87 12.72 -8.51
CA TRP A 123 4.69 13.57 -8.45
C TRP A 123 3.86 13.27 -7.20
N SER A 124 3.07 14.23 -6.79
CA SER A 124 2.12 14.11 -5.68
C SER A 124 0.75 14.62 -6.09
N ALA A 125 -0.31 14.05 -5.49
CA ALA A 125 -1.68 14.50 -5.64
C ALA A 125 -2.45 14.30 -4.33
N ILE A 126 -3.43 15.17 -4.06
CA ILE A 126 -4.30 15.07 -2.88
C ILE A 126 -5.62 14.48 -3.33
N GLY A 127 -5.97 13.31 -2.78
CA GLY A 127 -7.24 12.65 -3.02
C GLY A 127 -8.03 12.50 -1.73
N LYS A 128 -9.37 12.64 -1.82
CA LYS A 128 -10.29 12.36 -0.73
C LYS A 128 -10.73 10.90 -0.81
N TRP A 129 -10.12 10.07 0.02
CA TRP A 129 -10.33 8.62 0.03
C TRP A 129 -11.36 8.23 1.07
N GLY A 130 -12.31 7.38 0.67
CA GLY A 130 -13.34 6.83 1.54
C GLY A 130 -13.32 5.30 1.52
N GLY A 131 -13.48 4.66 2.69
CA GLY A 131 -13.54 3.21 2.75
C GLY A 131 -13.48 2.61 4.14
N ALA A 132 -13.52 1.29 4.22
CA ALA A 132 -13.46 0.54 5.47
C ALA A 132 -12.08 0.63 6.10
N ARG A 133 -12.00 0.84 7.40
CA ARG A 133 -10.72 0.79 8.12
C ARG A 133 -10.15 -0.61 8.04
N LEU A 134 -8.93 -0.74 7.53
CA LEU A 134 -8.29 -2.04 7.32
C LEU A 134 -8.20 -2.85 8.62
N ARG A 135 -7.87 -2.19 9.73
CA ARG A 135 -7.78 -2.83 11.06
C ARG A 135 -9.07 -3.57 11.46
N ASP A 136 -10.24 -3.00 11.15
CA ASP A 136 -11.52 -3.56 11.56
C ASP A 136 -11.88 -4.77 10.69
N VAL A 137 -11.54 -4.72 9.40
CA VAL A 137 -11.71 -5.83 8.46
C VAL A 137 -10.77 -6.99 8.82
N VAL A 138 -9.49 -6.72 9.11
CA VAL A 138 -8.52 -7.76 9.52
C VAL A 138 -8.89 -8.34 10.87
N ALA A 139 -9.26 -7.50 11.85
CA ALA A 139 -9.64 -7.95 13.20
C ALA A 139 -10.87 -8.87 13.18
N SER A 140 -11.84 -8.66 12.29
CA SER A 140 -13.04 -9.51 12.18
C SER A 140 -12.74 -10.94 11.72
N ALA A 141 -11.59 -11.16 11.05
CA ALA A 141 -11.11 -12.50 10.70
C ALA A 141 -10.35 -13.19 11.85
N ALA A 142 -10.11 -12.51 12.97
CA ALA A 142 -9.39 -13.00 14.16
C ALA A 142 -7.98 -13.55 13.82
N PRO A 143 -7.00 -12.68 13.55
CA PRO A 143 -5.62 -13.11 13.29
C PRO A 143 -5.04 -13.94 14.45
N GLN A 144 -4.38 -15.05 14.13
CA GLN A 144 -3.75 -15.94 15.10
C GLN A 144 -2.51 -15.30 15.73
N SER A 145 -2.12 -15.75 16.91
CA SER A 145 -1.03 -15.17 17.71
C SER A 145 0.35 -15.13 17.03
N GLY A 146 0.57 -15.97 16.03
CA GLY A 146 1.80 -16.02 15.25
C GLY A 146 1.78 -15.12 13.99
N ALA A 147 0.67 -14.48 13.69
CA ALA A 147 0.52 -13.60 12.54
C ALA A 147 1.40 -12.35 12.70
N ARG A 148 2.04 -11.90 11.61
CA ARG A 148 2.91 -10.71 11.59
C ARG A 148 2.63 -9.77 10.43
N TYR A 149 2.17 -10.29 9.30
CA TYR A 149 2.01 -9.53 8.06
C TYR A 149 0.64 -9.76 7.45
N VAL A 150 0.23 -8.79 6.66
CA VAL A 150 -0.96 -8.82 5.81
C VAL A 150 -0.49 -8.65 4.38
N VAL A 151 -0.79 -9.60 3.52
CA VAL A 151 -0.43 -9.61 2.10
C VAL A 151 -1.67 -9.32 1.26
N PHE A 152 -1.57 -8.36 0.36
CA PHE A 152 -2.62 -7.96 -0.57
C PHE A 152 -2.33 -8.57 -1.93
N HIS A 153 -3.12 -9.54 -2.35
CA HIS A 153 -3.06 -10.11 -3.68
C HIS A 153 -4.00 -9.35 -4.62
N CYS A 154 -3.46 -8.85 -5.71
CA CYS A 154 -4.15 -7.99 -6.66
C CYS A 154 -4.52 -8.72 -7.93
N MET A 155 -5.35 -8.10 -8.76
CA MET A 155 -5.83 -8.69 -10.00
C MET A 155 -5.10 -8.18 -11.25
N ASP A 156 -4.34 -7.10 -11.12
CA ASP A 156 -3.52 -6.52 -12.19
C ASP A 156 -2.29 -7.37 -12.48
N ARG A 157 -1.80 -7.24 -13.69
CA ARG A 157 -0.56 -7.86 -14.13
C ARG A 157 0.53 -6.81 -14.24
N THR A 158 1.70 -7.22 -13.83
CA THR A 158 2.94 -6.49 -13.94
C THR A 158 3.56 -6.66 -15.33
N ASP A 159 4.63 -5.94 -15.62
CA ASP A 159 5.31 -5.96 -16.93
C ASP A 159 5.86 -7.35 -17.29
N ASP A 160 6.24 -8.15 -16.30
CA ASP A 160 6.69 -9.55 -16.48
C ASP A 160 5.53 -10.55 -16.56
N GLY A 161 4.28 -10.07 -16.47
CA GLY A 161 3.06 -10.88 -16.55
C GLY A 161 2.65 -11.56 -15.23
N SER A 162 3.39 -11.40 -14.15
CA SER A 162 3.01 -11.86 -12.81
C SER A 162 1.82 -11.05 -12.25
N LEU A 163 1.21 -11.51 -11.18
CA LEU A 163 0.19 -10.73 -10.48
C LEU A 163 0.86 -9.80 -9.47
N TYR A 164 0.38 -8.57 -9.40
CA TYR A 164 0.84 -7.61 -8.39
C TYR A 164 0.46 -8.09 -6.99
N TYR A 165 1.34 -7.87 -6.05
CA TYR A 165 1.09 -8.08 -4.63
C TYR A 165 1.88 -7.09 -3.80
N GLU A 166 1.42 -6.86 -2.58
CA GLU A 166 2.01 -5.92 -1.63
C GLU A 166 1.79 -6.42 -0.21
N SER A 167 2.60 -5.98 0.74
CA SER A 167 2.40 -6.34 2.15
C SER A 167 2.63 -5.18 3.12
N LEU A 168 1.97 -5.30 4.26
CA LEU A 168 2.18 -4.46 5.44
C LEU A 168 2.42 -5.36 6.64
N ASP A 169 3.07 -4.85 7.68
CA ASP A 169 2.97 -5.49 8.99
C ASP A 169 1.61 -5.22 9.64
N LEU A 170 1.32 -5.93 10.73
CA LEU A 170 0.04 -5.78 11.43
C LEU A 170 -0.11 -4.40 12.10
N HIS A 171 0.99 -3.69 12.42
CA HIS A 171 0.93 -2.34 12.99
C HIS A 171 0.49 -1.32 11.94
N GLU A 172 1.06 -1.40 10.75
CA GLU A 172 0.68 -0.55 9.62
C GLU A 172 -0.74 -0.87 9.12
N ALA A 173 -1.11 -2.15 9.11
CA ALA A 173 -2.48 -2.57 8.81
C ALA A 173 -3.48 -2.04 9.86
N ALA A 174 -3.06 -1.92 11.13
CA ALA A 174 -3.87 -1.36 12.22
C ALA A 174 -3.80 0.16 12.31
N HIS A 175 -2.98 0.84 11.50
CA HIS A 175 -2.84 2.29 11.54
C HIS A 175 -4.21 2.98 11.29
N PRO A 176 -4.57 4.01 12.08
CA PRO A 176 -5.92 4.61 12.03
C PRO A 176 -6.28 5.23 10.68
N GLN A 177 -5.30 5.57 9.85
CA GLN A 177 -5.51 6.14 8.51
C GLN A 177 -5.42 5.13 7.36
N THR A 178 -5.07 3.86 7.64
CA THR A 178 -5.03 2.81 6.62
C THR A 178 -6.44 2.29 6.35
N VAL A 179 -6.86 2.35 5.07
CA VAL A 179 -8.20 1.96 4.66
C VAL A 179 -8.19 1.04 3.43
N LEU A 180 -9.20 0.23 3.31
CA LEU A 180 -9.63 -0.37 2.05
C LEU A 180 -10.54 0.66 1.38
N ALA A 181 -9.95 1.47 0.50
CA ALA A 181 -10.69 2.52 -0.19
C ALA A 181 -11.69 1.91 -1.17
N LEU A 182 -12.90 2.43 -1.14
CA LEU A 182 -14.02 2.11 -2.00
C LEU A 182 -14.42 3.33 -2.84
N ASP A 183 -14.04 4.53 -2.36
CA ASP A 183 -14.40 5.80 -2.96
C ASP A 183 -13.17 6.71 -3.10
N LEU A 184 -13.18 7.56 -4.14
CA LEU A 184 -12.23 8.64 -4.38
C LEU A 184 -13.01 9.91 -4.73
N ASN A 185 -12.70 11.01 -4.03
CA ASN A 185 -13.30 12.33 -4.25
C ASN A 185 -14.83 12.35 -4.14
N GLY A 186 -15.40 11.43 -3.35
CA GLY A 186 -16.84 11.34 -3.09
C GLY A 186 -17.59 10.42 -4.04
N GLU A 187 -16.93 9.85 -5.05
CA GLU A 187 -17.50 8.91 -6.01
C GLU A 187 -16.90 7.51 -5.81
N PRO A 188 -17.62 6.43 -6.15
CA PRO A 188 -17.04 5.09 -6.18
C PRO A 188 -15.78 5.05 -7.03
N LEU A 189 -14.80 4.24 -6.62
CA LEU A 189 -13.57 4.05 -7.41
C LEU A 189 -13.93 3.61 -8.83
N ASP A 190 -13.27 4.22 -9.80
CA ASP A 190 -13.27 3.73 -11.18
C ASP A 190 -12.20 2.64 -11.40
N ALA A 191 -12.25 2.00 -12.56
CA ALA A 191 -11.32 0.93 -12.90
C ALA A 191 -9.85 1.40 -12.87
N ALA A 192 -9.53 2.60 -13.33
CA ALA A 192 -8.17 3.11 -13.40
C ALA A 192 -7.58 3.39 -12.00
N HIS A 193 -8.43 3.73 -11.04
CA HIS A 193 -8.04 4.03 -9.67
C HIS A 193 -8.08 2.81 -8.73
N GLY A 194 -8.39 1.61 -9.24
CA GLY A 194 -8.28 0.37 -8.48
C GLY A 194 -9.60 -0.22 -8.01
N ALA A 195 -10.73 0.11 -8.67
CA ALA A 195 -12.02 -0.50 -8.36
C ALA A 195 -11.98 -2.03 -8.40
N PRO A 196 -12.74 -2.73 -7.54
CA PRO A 196 -13.68 -2.17 -6.58
C PRO A 196 -13.07 -1.86 -5.20
N VAL A 197 -11.85 -2.33 -4.91
CA VAL A 197 -11.18 -2.18 -3.62
C VAL A 197 -9.70 -1.87 -3.84
N ARG A 198 -9.25 -0.81 -3.19
CA ARG A 198 -7.84 -0.39 -3.18
C ARG A 198 -7.33 -0.24 -1.76
N LEU A 199 -6.12 -0.71 -1.49
CA LEU A 199 -5.41 -0.32 -0.29
C LEU A 199 -5.02 1.16 -0.37
N ARG A 200 -5.26 1.91 0.69
CA ARG A 200 -4.74 3.27 0.85
C ARG A 200 -4.03 3.40 2.18
N ILE A 201 -2.71 3.59 2.14
CA ILE A 201 -1.84 3.84 3.28
C ILE A 201 -1.14 5.20 3.06
N PRO A 202 -1.61 6.30 3.69
CA PRO A 202 -1.14 7.64 3.40
C PRO A 202 0.23 7.99 4.02
N THR A 203 0.74 7.15 4.89
CA THR A 203 2.04 7.30 5.56
C THR A 203 3.19 6.67 4.78
N GLN A 204 2.91 6.07 3.61
CA GLN A 204 3.92 5.44 2.76
C GLN A 204 3.76 5.85 1.29
N LEU A 205 4.83 5.69 0.53
CA LEU A 205 4.86 5.95 -0.91
C LEU A 205 3.79 5.16 -1.66
N GLY A 206 3.40 5.67 -2.81
CA GLY A 206 2.25 5.22 -3.56
C GLY A 206 2.25 3.77 -4.00
N TYR A 207 3.41 3.14 -4.22
CA TYR A 207 3.46 1.72 -4.58
C TYR A 207 2.94 0.80 -3.48
N LYS A 208 3.00 1.22 -2.20
CA LYS A 208 2.40 0.48 -1.08
C LYS A 208 0.86 0.50 -1.10
N SER A 209 0.25 1.38 -1.89
CA SER A 209 -1.21 1.51 -2.00
C SER A 209 -1.77 0.64 -3.14
N ALA A 210 -1.74 -0.68 -2.95
CA ALA A 210 -2.14 -1.71 -3.93
C ALA A 210 -3.56 -1.51 -4.49
N LYS A 211 -3.72 -1.60 -5.81
CA LYS A 211 -4.98 -1.48 -6.54
C LYS A 211 -5.59 -2.86 -6.80
N TRP A 212 -6.90 -2.91 -7.11
CA TRP A 212 -7.63 -4.11 -7.52
C TRP A 212 -7.41 -5.30 -6.58
N VAL A 213 -7.43 -5.03 -5.26
CA VAL A 213 -7.22 -6.04 -4.24
C VAL A 213 -8.31 -7.12 -4.34
N ARG A 214 -7.92 -8.39 -4.38
CA ARG A 214 -8.84 -9.54 -4.46
C ARG A 214 -8.82 -10.40 -3.21
N ARG A 215 -7.66 -10.50 -2.55
CA ARG A 215 -7.46 -11.33 -1.37
C ARG A 215 -6.49 -10.63 -0.41
N ILE A 216 -6.79 -10.73 0.84
CA ILE A 216 -5.92 -10.33 1.96
C ILE A 216 -5.53 -11.62 2.68
N GLU A 217 -4.25 -11.93 2.72
CA GLU A 217 -3.71 -13.10 3.36
C GLU A 217 -2.90 -12.70 4.60
N VAL A 218 -3.28 -13.23 5.76
CA VAL A 218 -2.55 -13.02 7.01
C VAL A 218 -1.48 -14.10 7.15
N VAL A 219 -0.20 -13.71 7.36
CA VAL A 219 0.93 -14.65 7.38
C VAL A 219 1.91 -14.34 8.51
N ALA A 220 2.70 -15.35 8.91
CA ALA A 220 3.79 -15.18 9.88
C ALA A 220 5.09 -14.66 9.24
N SER A 221 5.27 -14.87 7.93
CA SER A 221 6.52 -14.57 7.23
C SER A 221 6.26 -14.31 5.75
N LEU A 222 7.02 -13.39 5.17
CA LEU A 222 6.95 -13.05 3.75
C LEU A 222 7.86 -13.94 2.87
N LYS A 223 8.73 -14.77 3.46
CA LYS A 223 9.76 -15.57 2.77
C LYS A 223 9.23 -16.45 1.64
N ASN A 224 7.99 -16.89 1.72
CA ASN A 224 7.36 -17.78 0.73
C ASN A 224 6.31 -17.03 -0.13
N ILE A 225 6.30 -15.70 -0.10
CA ILE A 225 5.39 -14.86 -0.87
C ILE A 225 6.21 -14.17 -1.96
N GLY A 226 5.88 -14.43 -3.23
CA GLY A 226 6.65 -13.90 -4.36
C GLY A 226 8.13 -14.25 -4.28
N GLY A 227 9.00 -13.25 -4.43
CA GLY A 227 10.46 -13.38 -4.24
C GLY A 227 10.92 -13.33 -2.79
N GLY A 228 9.99 -13.14 -1.84
CA GLY A 228 10.27 -13.17 -0.39
C GLY A 228 10.61 -11.82 0.24
N ASN A 229 10.57 -10.73 -0.53
CA ASN A 229 10.91 -9.38 -0.05
C ASN A 229 9.68 -8.56 0.37
N GLY A 230 8.46 -9.06 0.16
CA GLY A 230 7.23 -8.49 0.72
C GLY A 230 6.32 -7.74 -0.24
N GLY A 231 6.72 -7.55 -1.49
CA GLY A 231 5.92 -6.94 -2.54
C GLY A 231 6.57 -7.08 -3.90
N TYR A 232 5.82 -6.80 -4.96
CA TYR A 232 6.36 -6.88 -6.32
C TYR A 232 7.55 -5.92 -6.52
N TRP A 233 7.43 -4.68 -6.08
CA TRP A 233 8.49 -3.69 -6.24
C TRP A 233 9.66 -3.97 -5.31
N GLU A 234 9.42 -4.52 -4.13
CA GLU A 234 10.44 -4.97 -3.18
C GLU A 234 11.25 -6.13 -3.75
N ASP A 235 10.61 -7.05 -4.48
CA ASP A 235 11.30 -8.10 -5.22
C ASP A 235 12.16 -7.54 -6.37
N ASN A 236 11.82 -6.34 -6.84
CA ASN A 236 12.58 -5.59 -7.86
C ASN A 236 13.52 -4.53 -7.26
N GLY A 237 13.84 -4.62 -5.96
CA GLY A 237 14.87 -3.82 -5.30
C GLY A 237 14.38 -2.54 -4.62
N TYR A 238 13.07 -2.36 -4.46
CA TYR A 238 12.51 -1.26 -3.65
C TYR A 238 12.55 -1.63 -2.17
N GLU A 239 12.49 -0.61 -1.31
CA GLU A 239 12.45 -0.80 0.13
C GLU A 239 11.06 -1.29 0.60
N TRP A 240 11.02 -2.23 1.52
CA TRP A 240 9.75 -2.73 2.05
C TRP A 240 9.01 -1.69 2.90
N TYR A 241 9.73 -0.92 3.72
CA TYR A 241 9.17 0.22 4.42
C TYR A 241 9.43 1.52 3.65
N ALA A 242 8.39 2.12 3.10
CA ALA A 242 8.45 3.30 2.26
C ALA A 242 7.82 4.53 2.94
N GLY A 243 8.09 4.72 4.21
CA GLY A 243 7.55 5.79 5.04
C GLY A 243 7.91 7.20 4.57
N ILE A 244 6.96 8.14 4.67
CA ILE A 244 7.05 9.55 4.26
C ILE A 244 6.47 10.46 5.33
#